data_59a07b5583ead8a362cc75030e40e851
#
_entry.id   59a07b5583ead8a362cc75030e40e851
#
_cell.length_a   1.000
_cell.length_b   1.000
_cell.length_c   1.000
_cell.angle_alpha   90.00
_cell.angle_beta   90.00
_cell.angle_gamma   90.00
#
_symmetry.space_group_name_H-M   'P 1'
#
loop_
_entity.id
_entity.type
_entity.pdbx_description
1 polymer ?
#
loop_
_entity_poly.entity_id
_entity_poly.type
_entity_poly.pdbx_seq_one_letter_code
_entity_poly.pdbx_strand_id
1 'polypeptide(L)'
;MNELRVTRTPIPGLLLIDLTVHGDNRGWFKENWQRQKMTAAGLPDFGPVQNNVSYNAKPGVTRGFHAEPWDKLVSVNTGAVFGAWVDLREGPTFGVSFNATIGPDRAVFVPSGVGNAFQTLEAGTAYSYLVNDHWSAEVRESYVFVNLADETLAVPWPIPLDQAELSAADRTHPPLSVVRPTATKKTLILGANGQVGRALQHVMPEAVAAGRLQIDLTDPTALRDVNWRHFDT
;
A
#
# COMPACT_ATOMS: atom_id res chain seq x y z
N MET A 1 -20.33 5.41 18.26
CA MET A 1 -18.93 4.92 18.21
C MET A 1 -18.78 4.22 16.86
N ASN A 2 -17.86 4.67 16.01
CA ASN A 2 -17.57 3.94 14.78
C ASN A 2 -16.87 2.64 15.18
N GLU A 3 -17.41 1.51 14.79
CA GLU A 3 -16.73 0.24 14.94
C GLU A 3 -15.61 0.11 13.88
N LEU A 4 -14.56 -0.66 14.18
CA LEU A 4 -13.54 -1.01 13.21
C LEU A 4 -14.20 -1.71 12.02
N ARG A 5 -14.12 -1.09 10.85
CA ARG A 5 -14.72 -1.62 9.62
C ARG A 5 -13.74 -1.54 8.47
N VAL A 6 -13.62 -2.62 7.72
CA VAL A 6 -12.81 -2.70 6.50
C VAL A 6 -13.71 -2.67 5.28
N THR A 7 -13.46 -1.75 4.36
CA THR A 7 -14.26 -1.54 3.15
C THR A 7 -13.37 -1.68 1.91
N ARG A 8 -13.81 -2.43 0.93
CA ARG A 8 -13.14 -2.59 -0.38
C ARG A 8 -13.29 -1.33 -1.21
N THR A 9 -12.28 -1.06 -2.04
CA THR A 9 -12.28 0.01 -3.05
C THR A 9 -12.33 -0.58 -4.46
N PRO A 10 -12.44 0.24 -5.52
CA PRO A 10 -12.30 -0.22 -6.90
C PRO A 10 -10.94 -0.85 -7.24
N ILE A 11 -9.89 -0.53 -6.49
CA ILE A 11 -8.56 -1.12 -6.67
C ILE A 11 -8.47 -2.41 -5.84
N PRO A 12 -8.24 -3.58 -6.44
CA PRO A 12 -8.17 -4.84 -5.69
C PRO A 12 -7.11 -4.82 -4.59
N GLY A 13 -7.52 -5.18 -3.36
CA GLY A 13 -6.64 -5.19 -2.19
C GLY A 13 -6.38 -3.83 -1.54
N LEU A 14 -6.72 -2.71 -2.17
CA LEU A 14 -6.74 -1.40 -1.51
C LEU A 14 -7.98 -1.32 -0.61
N LEU A 15 -7.76 -1.15 0.71
CA LEU A 15 -8.83 -1.21 1.70
C LEU A 15 -8.90 0.07 2.51
N LEU A 16 -10.11 0.63 2.67
CA LEU A 16 -10.40 1.67 3.64
C LEU A 16 -10.73 1.03 4.99
N ILE A 17 -10.24 1.64 6.06
CA ILE A 17 -10.41 1.15 7.43
C ILE A 17 -10.95 2.31 8.27
N ASP A 18 -12.18 2.17 8.77
CA ASP A 18 -12.71 3.09 9.76
C ASP A 18 -12.14 2.73 11.13
N LEU A 19 -11.48 3.69 11.78
CA LEU A 19 -10.87 3.54 13.10
C LEU A 19 -11.75 4.16 14.17
N THR A 20 -11.81 3.52 15.34
CA THR A 20 -12.49 4.11 16.49
C THR A 20 -11.58 5.16 17.15
N VAL A 21 -12.06 6.39 17.24
CA VAL A 21 -11.39 7.49 17.95
C VAL A 21 -12.17 7.77 19.22
N HIS A 22 -11.48 7.72 20.37
CA HIS A 22 -12.03 8.01 21.69
C HIS A 22 -11.55 9.37 22.15
N GLY A 23 -12.48 10.34 22.27
CA GLY A 23 -12.19 11.71 22.72
C GLY A 23 -12.63 11.96 24.16
N ASP A 24 -11.85 12.78 24.90
CA ASP A 24 -12.21 13.36 26.20
C ASP A 24 -11.64 14.79 26.34
N ASN A 25 -11.70 15.37 27.55
CA ASN A 25 -11.21 16.73 27.82
C ASN A 25 -9.67 16.90 27.68
N ARG A 26 -8.91 15.84 27.49
CA ARG A 26 -7.46 15.85 27.26
C ARG A 26 -7.10 15.76 25.79
N GLY A 27 -8.07 15.40 24.91
CA GLY A 27 -7.86 15.16 23.48
C GLY A 27 -8.51 13.85 23.04
N TRP A 28 -7.78 13.07 22.25
CA TRP A 28 -8.29 11.80 21.73
C TRP A 28 -7.24 10.70 21.75
N PHE A 29 -7.71 9.45 21.75
CA PHE A 29 -6.94 8.23 21.65
C PHE A 29 -7.52 7.32 20.57
N LYS A 30 -6.67 6.63 19.82
CA LYS A 30 -7.05 5.55 18.91
C LYS A 30 -6.05 4.40 18.94
N GLU A 31 -6.52 3.18 18.68
CA GLU A 31 -5.63 2.08 18.28
C GLU A 31 -5.29 2.25 16.80
N ASN A 32 -4.11 2.78 16.50
CA ASN A 32 -3.69 3.03 15.11
C ASN A 32 -3.35 1.74 14.35
N TRP A 33 -2.86 0.72 15.08
CA TRP A 33 -2.61 -0.62 14.59
C TRP A 33 -2.87 -1.63 15.70
N GLN A 34 -3.73 -2.62 15.42
CA GLN A 34 -3.94 -3.76 16.29
C GLN A 34 -4.16 -5.01 15.41
N ARG A 35 -3.11 -5.84 15.30
CA ARG A 35 -3.03 -6.98 14.38
C ARG A 35 -4.26 -7.88 14.47
N GLN A 36 -4.59 -8.37 15.67
CA GLN A 36 -5.67 -9.35 15.86
C GLN A 36 -7.04 -8.80 15.47
N LYS A 37 -7.37 -7.57 15.86
CA LYS A 37 -8.67 -6.95 15.53
C LYS A 37 -8.77 -6.66 14.03
N MET A 38 -7.71 -6.13 13.44
CA MET A 38 -7.71 -5.73 12.03
C MET A 38 -7.74 -6.93 11.09
N THR A 39 -7.00 -8.02 11.40
CA THR A 39 -7.07 -9.25 10.62
C THR A 39 -8.42 -9.95 10.77
N ALA A 40 -9.00 -9.95 11.97
CA ALA A 40 -10.36 -10.45 12.17
C ALA A 40 -11.42 -9.66 11.40
N ALA A 41 -11.20 -8.35 11.16
CA ALA A 41 -12.04 -7.49 10.34
C ALA A 41 -11.78 -7.62 8.82
N GLY A 42 -10.82 -8.45 8.41
CA GLY A 42 -10.53 -8.74 7.00
C GLY A 42 -9.33 -8.00 6.41
N LEU A 43 -8.51 -7.33 7.23
CA LEU A 43 -7.24 -6.79 6.77
C LEU A 43 -6.23 -7.94 6.57
N PRO A 44 -5.41 -7.92 5.51
CA PRO A 44 -4.31 -8.86 5.36
C PRO A 44 -3.34 -8.80 6.54
N ASP A 45 -2.81 -9.95 6.95
CA ASP A 45 -1.77 -10.03 7.98
C ASP A 45 -0.40 -9.76 7.34
N PHE A 46 -0.07 -8.50 7.14
CA PHE A 46 1.11 -8.09 6.39
C PHE A 46 2.40 -7.95 7.21
N GLY A 47 2.37 -8.18 8.52
CA GLY A 47 3.55 -8.24 9.39
C GLY A 47 4.44 -6.99 9.33
N PRO A 48 3.97 -5.80 9.76
CA PRO A 48 4.74 -4.57 9.63
C PRO A 48 6.03 -4.60 10.47
N VAL A 49 7.13 -4.11 9.88
CA VAL A 49 8.48 -4.10 10.48
C VAL A 49 9.09 -2.69 10.61
N GLN A 50 8.52 -1.69 9.90
CA GLN A 50 9.01 -0.31 9.94
C GLN A 50 7.82 0.66 9.99
N ASN A 51 7.96 1.73 10.78
CA ASN A 51 7.01 2.84 10.83
C ASN A 51 7.70 4.14 10.38
N ASN A 52 7.06 4.87 9.47
CA ASN A 52 7.52 6.15 8.98
C ASN A 52 6.49 7.24 9.31
N VAL A 53 6.97 8.45 9.56
CA VAL A 53 6.12 9.62 9.79
C VAL A 53 6.58 10.76 8.91
N SER A 54 5.64 11.38 8.18
CA SER A 54 5.84 12.61 7.42
C SER A 54 5.07 13.73 8.09
N TYR A 55 5.78 14.71 8.64
CA TYR A 55 5.18 15.94 9.17
C TYR A 55 5.12 16.99 8.06
N ASN A 56 3.97 17.66 7.95
CA ASN A 56 3.69 18.65 6.91
C ASN A 56 3.12 19.92 7.56
N ALA A 57 3.90 20.99 7.53
CA ALA A 57 3.60 22.21 8.27
C ALA A 57 2.43 23.01 7.69
N LYS A 58 2.16 22.87 6.38
CA LYS A 58 1.17 23.69 5.64
C LYS A 58 0.15 22.82 4.92
N PRO A 59 -1.06 23.35 4.63
CA PRO A 59 -1.94 22.77 3.63
C PRO A 59 -1.28 22.81 2.24
N GLY A 60 -1.69 21.90 1.35
CA GLY A 60 -1.21 21.87 -0.04
C GLY A 60 0.13 21.16 -0.25
N VAL A 61 0.81 20.68 0.81
CA VAL A 61 1.96 19.80 0.62
C VAL A 61 1.47 18.50 -0.03
N THR A 62 1.98 18.23 -1.24
CA THR A 62 1.55 17.09 -2.05
C THR A 62 2.73 16.19 -2.37
N ARG A 63 2.57 14.86 -2.18
CA ARG A 63 3.61 13.85 -2.38
C ARG A 63 3.03 12.65 -3.12
N GLY A 64 3.78 12.06 -4.06
CA GLY A 64 3.41 10.86 -4.81
C GLY A 64 3.52 11.08 -6.33
N PHE A 65 2.91 10.26 -7.18
CA PHE A 65 2.53 8.89 -6.82
C PHE A 65 3.76 8.00 -6.68
N HIS A 66 3.85 7.28 -5.57
CA HIS A 66 4.93 6.34 -5.32
C HIS A 66 4.33 4.94 -5.12
N ALA A 67 4.60 4.02 -6.03
CA ALA A 67 4.33 2.60 -5.85
C ALA A 67 5.61 1.91 -5.38
N GLU A 68 5.54 1.32 -4.21
CA GLU A 68 6.66 0.66 -3.54
C GLU A 68 6.45 -0.85 -3.54
N PRO A 69 7.52 -1.67 -3.40
CA PRO A 69 7.43 -3.12 -3.51
C PRO A 69 6.95 -3.81 -2.22
N TRP A 70 6.32 -3.08 -1.32
CA TRP A 70 5.77 -3.57 -0.04
C TRP A 70 4.37 -3.07 0.23
N ASP A 71 3.70 -3.75 1.16
CA ASP A 71 2.39 -3.33 1.65
C ASP A 71 2.52 -2.25 2.71
N LYS A 72 1.54 -1.35 2.76
CA LYS A 72 1.50 -0.24 3.72
C LYS A 72 0.16 -0.18 4.43
N LEU A 73 0.21 0.20 5.71
CA LEU A 73 -0.95 0.74 6.41
C LEU A 73 -0.72 2.24 6.65
N VAL A 74 -1.43 3.04 5.90
CA VAL A 74 -1.38 4.51 5.97
C VAL A 74 -2.40 5.01 6.97
N SER A 75 -2.03 6.01 7.78
CA SER A 75 -2.92 6.70 8.71
C SER A 75 -2.53 8.15 8.90
N VAL A 76 -3.46 8.96 9.38
CA VAL A 76 -3.23 10.35 9.77
C VAL A 76 -3.26 10.44 11.29
N ASN A 77 -2.18 10.97 11.89
CA ASN A 77 -2.10 11.14 13.34
C ASN A 77 -2.70 12.48 13.79
N THR A 78 -2.49 13.55 13.01
CA THR A 78 -3.10 14.87 13.20
C THR A 78 -3.39 15.50 11.86
N GLY A 79 -4.40 16.36 11.78
CA GLY A 79 -4.84 17.02 10.55
C GLY A 79 -5.62 16.08 9.62
N ALA A 80 -5.65 16.42 8.35
CA ALA A 80 -6.34 15.64 7.31
C ALA A 80 -5.57 15.70 5.98
N VAL A 81 -5.72 14.65 5.18
CA VAL A 81 -5.20 14.59 3.80
C VAL A 81 -6.30 14.20 2.82
N PHE A 82 -6.20 14.69 1.60
CA PHE A 82 -6.81 14.08 0.45
C PHE A 82 -5.83 13.03 -0.07
N GLY A 83 -6.16 11.76 0.09
CA GLY A 83 -5.39 10.63 -0.41
C GLY A 83 -5.84 10.25 -1.81
N ALA A 84 -4.90 9.88 -2.67
CA ALA A 84 -5.16 9.36 -4.01
C ALA A 84 -4.29 8.11 -4.26
N TRP A 85 -4.88 7.10 -4.88
CA TRP A 85 -4.22 5.83 -5.20
C TRP A 85 -4.48 5.46 -6.63
N VAL A 86 -3.52 4.79 -7.26
CA VAL A 86 -3.61 4.27 -8.62
C VAL A 86 -3.05 2.86 -8.69
N ASP A 87 -3.76 1.94 -9.32
CA ASP A 87 -3.24 0.59 -9.54
C ASP A 87 -2.18 0.60 -10.64
N LEU A 88 -0.94 0.28 -10.30
CA LEU A 88 0.18 0.20 -11.24
C LEU A 88 0.64 -1.25 -11.46
N ARG A 89 -0.13 -2.22 -11.01
CA ARG A 89 0.15 -3.66 -11.18
C ARG A 89 -0.34 -4.14 -12.55
N GLU A 90 0.31 -5.17 -13.07
CA GLU A 90 -0.19 -5.88 -14.24
C GLU A 90 -1.61 -6.41 -14.02
N GLY A 91 -2.49 -6.21 -15.00
CA GLY A 91 -3.85 -6.73 -14.97
C GLY A 91 -4.91 -5.74 -15.44
N PRO A 92 -6.18 -6.12 -15.35
CA PRO A 92 -7.29 -5.35 -15.90
C PRO A 92 -7.59 -4.04 -15.15
N THR A 93 -7.03 -3.86 -13.97
CA THR A 93 -7.18 -2.66 -13.14
C THR A 93 -6.02 -1.68 -13.23
N PHE A 94 -5.02 -1.93 -14.10
CA PHE A 94 -3.94 -0.96 -14.34
C PHE A 94 -4.50 0.41 -14.71
N GLY A 95 -4.07 1.45 -14.00
CA GLY A 95 -4.53 2.82 -14.18
C GLY A 95 -5.87 3.16 -13.49
N VAL A 96 -6.56 2.19 -12.89
CA VAL A 96 -7.74 2.50 -12.05
C VAL A 96 -7.30 3.34 -10.87
N SER A 97 -7.96 4.49 -10.67
CA SER A 97 -7.67 5.41 -9.56
C SER A 97 -8.80 5.42 -8.52
N PHE A 98 -8.44 5.74 -7.30
CA PHE A 98 -9.37 5.95 -6.18
C PHE A 98 -8.86 7.10 -5.31
N ASN A 99 -9.75 7.88 -4.73
CA ASN A 99 -9.39 8.95 -3.80
C ASN A 99 -10.36 9.00 -2.62
N ALA A 100 -9.88 9.50 -1.49
CA ALA A 100 -10.69 9.72 -0.28
C ALA A 100 -10.00 10.72 0.65
N THR A 101 -10.80 11.43 1.44
CA THR A 101 -10.28 12.22 2.57
C THR A 101 -10.00 11.29 3.75
N ILE A 102 -8.80 11.40 4.31
CA ILE A 102 -8.32 10.61 5.44
C ILE A 102 -7.99 11.56 6.59
N GLY A 103 -8.71 11.38 7.68
CA GLY A 103 -8.46 12.01 8.99
C GLY A 103 -7.96 10.98 10.01
N PRO A 104 -7.89 11.36 11.29
CA PRO A 104 -7.52 10.45 12.38
C PRO A 104 -8.43 9.22 12.54
N ASP A 105 -9.66 9.29 12.07
CA ASP A 105 -10.69 8.25 12.13
C ASP A 105 -10.60 7.21 11.00
N ARG A 106 -9.61 7.35 10.11
CA ARG A 106 -9.41 6.45 8.96
C ARG A 106 -7.98 6.02 8.76
N ALA A 107 -7.82 4.81 8.24
CA ALA A 107 -6.56 4.30 7.69
C ALA A 107 -6.81 3.68 6.32
N VAL A 108 -5.74 3.44 5.57
CA VAL A 108 -5.80 2.79 4.26
C VAL A 108 -4.73 1.73 4.19
N PHE A 109 -5.13 0.50 3.88
CA PHE A 109 -4.18 -0.54 3.52
C PHE A 109 -3.90 -0.44 2.01
N VAL A 110 -2.65 -0.22 1.67
CA VAL A 110 -2.17 -0.04 0.30
C VAL A 110 -1.29 -1.23 -0.05
N PRO A 111 -1.72 -2.12 -0.95
CA PRO A 111 -0.90 -3.26 -1.35
C PRO A 111 0.30 -2.82 -2.20
N SER A 112 1.33 -3.65 -2.21
CA SER A 112 2.50 -3.50 -3.09
C SER A 112 2.08 -3.23 -4.54
N GLY A 113 2.79 -2.31 -5.21
CA GLY A 113 2.53 -1.95 -6.60
C GLY A 113 1.35 -0.99 -6.82
N VAL A 114 0.64 -0.60 -5.77
CA VAL A 114 -0.36 0.49 -5.84
C VAL A 114 0.33 1.82 -5.54
N GLY A 115 0.25 2.75 -6.49
CA GLY A 115 0.76 4.10 -6.33
C GLY A 115 -0.03 4.85 -5.26
N ASN A 116 0.68 5.45 -4.31
CA ASN A 116 0.11 6.21 -3.20
C ASN A 116 0.53 7.67 -3.30
N ALA A 117 -0.44 8.56 -3.20
CA ALA A 117 -0.21 10.00 -3.12
C ALA A 117 -1.13 10.63 -2.07
N PHE A 118 -0.73 11.79 -1.57
CA PHE A 118 -1.59 12.59 -0.70
C PHE A 118 -1.32 14.07 -0.85
N GLN A 119 -2.34 14.87 -0.56
CA GLN A 119 -2.26 16.33 -0.41
C GLN A 119 -2.80 16.71 0.98
N THR A 120 -2.04 17.48 1.75
CA THR A 120 -2.48 17.95 3.07
C THR A 120 -3.57 18.99 2.95
N LEU A 121 -4.62 18.84 3.76
CA LEU A 121 -5.74 19.77 3.83
C LEU A 121 -5.61 20.76 4.99
N GLU A 122 -4.84 20.40 6.02
CA GLU A 122 -4.67 21.17 7.25
C GLU A 122 -3.19 21.37 7.57
N ALA A 123 -2.90 22.47 8.28
CA ALA A 123 -1.56 22.72 8.82
C ALA A 123 -1.23 21.73 9.95
N GLY A 124 0.05 21.38 10.09
CA GLY A 124 0.50 20.46 11.13
C GLY A 124 0.06 19.00 10.90
N THR A 125 -0.24 18.63 9.67
CA THR A 125 -0.67 17.27 9.33
C THR A 125 0.50 16.28 9.47
N ALA A 126 0.30 15.26 10.31
CA ALA A 126 1.22 14.14 10.49
C ALA A 126 0.67 12.87 9.83
N TYR A 127 1.28 12.50 8.71
CA TYR A 127 0.97 11.31 7.91
C TYR A 127 1.93 10.19 8.27
N SER A 128 1.40 9.06 8.72
CA SER A 128 2.16 7.91 9.21
C SER A 128 1.85 6.68 8.39
N TYR A 129 2.83 5.81 8.20
CA TYR A 129 2.61 4.53 7.55
C TYR A 129 3.54 3.43 8.09
N LEU A 130 2.93 2.26 8.30
CA LEU A 130 3.60 1.01 8.59
C LEU A 130 3.90 0.30 7.28
N VAL A 131 5.05 -0.38 7.20
CA VAL A 131 5.43 -1.17 6.01
C VAL A 131 5.99 -2.54 6.45
N ASN A 132 5.82 -3.54 5.61
CA ASN A 132 6.25 -4.92 5.88
C ASN A 132 7.63 -5.26 5.30
N ASP A 133 8.41 -4.26 4.90
CA ASP A 133 9.82 -4.44 4.51
C ASP A 133 10.64 -3.22 4.94
N HIS A 134 11.96 -3.36 4.94
CA HIS A 134 12.87 -2.28 5.31
C HIS A 134 13.26 -1.45 4.09
N TRP A 135 13.22 -0.14 4.26
CA TRP A 135 13.72 0.78 3.24
C TRP A 135 15.24 0.66 3.09
N SER A 136 15.72 0.63 1.85
CA SER A 136 17.13 0.83 1.51
C SER A 136 17.25 1.60 0.19
N ALA A 137 18.44 2.14 -0.08
CA ALA A 137 18.68 2.87 -1.33
C ALA A 137 18.50 1.98 -2.56
N GLU A 138 18.92 0.72 -2.47
CA GLU A 138 18.80 -0.27 -3.54
C GLU A 138 17.33 -0.63 -3.82
N VAL A 139 16.52 -0.75 -2.79
CA VAL A 139 15.09 -1.03 -2.94
C VAL A 139 14.36 0.14 -3.61
N ARG A 140 14.81 1.38 -3.40
CA ARG A 140 14.23 2.55 -4.05
C ARG A 140 14.33 2.50 -5.59
N GLU A 141 15.29 1.79 -6.16
CA GLU A 141 15.41 1.59 -7.60
C GLU A 141 14.26 0.78 -8.20
N SER A 142 13.55 0.01 -7.37
CA SER A 142 12.37 -0.77 -7.78
C SER A 142 11.05 0.01 -7.66
N TYR A 143 11.08 1.25 -7.18
CA TYR A 143 9.88 2.07 -7.09
C TYR A 143 9.36 2.45 -8.47
N VAL A 144 8.05 2.50 -8.59
CA VAL A 144 7.39 3.04 -9.78
C VAL A 144 6.71 4.36 -9.41
N PHE A 145 6.92 5.34 -10.27
CA PHE A 145 6.42 6.70 -10.07
C PHE A 145 5.48 7.09 -11.20
N VAL A 146 4.45 7.89 -10.88
CA VAL A 146 3.53 8.50 -11.86
C VAL A 146 3.35 9.97 -11.53
N ASN A 147 3.20 10.78 -12.56
CA ASN A 147 2.98 12.21 -12.44
C ASN A 147 1.64 12.50 -11.74
N LEU A 148 1.67 13.38 -10.74
CA LEU A 148 0.47 13.80 -10.00
C LEU A 148 -0.55 14.54 -10.89
N ALA A 149 -0.07 15.20 -11.97
CA ALA A 149 -0.88 15.94 -12.93
C ALA A 149 -1.27 15.10 -14.16
N ASP A 150 -1.14 13.77 -14.11
CA ASP A 150 -1.52 12.91 -15.24
C ASP A 150 -3.00 13.07 -15.58
N GLU A 151 -3.29 13.49 -16.81
CA GLU A 151 -4.65 13.80 -17.25
C GLU A 151 -5.55 12.56 -17.34
N THR A 152 -4.96 11.38 -17.57
CA THR A 152 -5.72 10.11 -17.62
C THR A 152 -6.22 9.69 -16.24
N LEU A 153 -5.48 10.01 -15.19
CA LEU A 153 -5.89 9.76 -13.80
C LEU A 153 -6.95 10.76 -13.33
N ALA A 154 -6.94 11.99 -13.87
CA ALA A 154 -7.90 13.06 -13.60
C ALA A 154 -8.21 13.25 -12.10
N VAL A 155 -7.18 13.18 -11.24
CA VAL A 155 -7.34 13.28 -9.78
C VAL A 155 -7.82 14.68 -9.41
N PRO A 156 -8.96 14.81 -8.71
CA PRO A 156 -9.55 16.12 -8.36
C PRO A 156 -8.85 16.71 -7.12
N TRP A 157 -7.59 17.13 -7.27
CA TRP A 157 -6.83 17.71 -6.16
C TRP A 157 -7.54 18.93 -5.57
N PRO A 158 -7.82 18.95 -4.25
CA PRO A 158 -8.53 20.06 -3.59
C PRO A 158 -7.82 21.41 -3.73
N ILE A 159 -6.48 21.38 -3.68
CA ILE A 159 -5.62 22.55 -3.96
C ILE A 159 -4.95 22.28 -5.31
N PRO A 160 -5.14 23.17 -6.31
CA PRO A 160 -4.50 23.00 -7.62
C PRO A 160 -2.99 22.78 -7.52
N LEU A 161 -2.44 21.87 -8.34
CA LEU A 161 -1.03 21.46 -8.21
C LEU A 161 -0.03 22.58 -8.51
N ASP A 162 -0.43 23.60 -9.25
CA ASP A 162 0.36 24.83 -9.49
C ASP A 162 0.43 25.73 -8.24
N GLN A 163 -0.49 25.59 -7.31
CA GLN A 163 -0.53 26.26 -6.00
C GLN A 163 -0.04 25.37 -4.86
N ALA A 164 0.19 24.10 -5.12
CA ALA A 164 0.61 23.10 -4.14
C ALA A 164 2.15 23.07 -3.98
N GLU A 165 2.59 22.63 -2.79
CA GLU A 165 4.01 22.45 -2.51
C GLU A 165 4.43 21.01 -2.85
N LEU A 166 5.18 20.85 -3.95
CA LEU A 166 5.70 19.60 -4.46
C LEU A 166 7.23 19.61 -4.44
N SER A 167 7.84 18.44 -4.26
CA SER A 167 9.26 18.27 -4.51
C SER A 167 9.58 18.40 -6.00
N ALA A 168 10.83 18.72 -6.33
CA ALA A 168 11.28 18.75 -7.73
C ALA A 168 11.10 17.38 -8.41
N ALA A 169 11.30 16.28 -7.69
CA ALA A 169 11.11 14.92 -8.19
C ALA A 169 9.64 14.65 -8.52
N ASP A 170 8.70 14.95 -7.59
CA ASP A 170 7.27 14.71 -7.81
C ASP A 170 6.68 15.50 -8.99
N ARG A 171 7.31 16.65 -9.35
CA ARG A 171 6.92 17.45 -10.53
C ARG A 171 7.32 16.80 -11.86
N THR A 172 8.32 15.94 -11.86
CA THR A 172 8.96 15.40 -13.08
C THR A 172 8.74 13.89 -13.27
N HIS A 173 7.91 13.27 -12.45
CA HIS A 173 7.54 11.86 -12.62
C HIS A 173 6.91 11.61 -14.00
N PRO A 174 7.09 10.42 -14.58
CA PRO A 174 6.57 10.10 -15.92
C PRO A 174 5.04 10.04 -15.95
N PRO A 175 4.40 10.31 -17.09
CA PRO A 175 2.97 10.08 -17.25
C PRO A 175 2.65 8.59 -17.25
N LEU A 176 1.42 8.21 -16.87
CA LEU A 176 0.95 6.82 -16.80
C LEU A 176 1.18 6.04 -18.11
N SER A 177 1.06 6.71 -19.25
CA SER A 177 1.19 6.10 -20.59
C SER A 177 2.56 5.48 -20.88
N VAL A 178 3.61 5.86 -20.15
CA VAL A 178 4.97 5.29 -20.32
C VAL A 178 5.41 4.45 -19.12
N VAL A 179 4.58 4.35 -18.09
CA VAL A 179 4.86 3.55 -16.91
C VAL A 179 4.72 2.06 -17.26
N ARG A 180 5.74 1.28 -16.90
CA ARG A 180 5.65 -0.18 -16.98
C ARG A 180 4.93 -0.71 -15.76
N PRO A 181 3.89 -1.56 -15.94
CA PRO A 181 3.22 -2.19 -14.82
C PRO A 181 4.18 -2.98 -13.94
N THR A 182 3.93 -2.95 -12.64
CA THR A 182 4.63 -3.83 -11.68
C THR A 182 4.04 -5.22 -11.76
N ALA A 183 4.89 -6.25 -11.65
CA ALA A 183 4.40 -7.61 -11.54
C ALA A 183 3.51 -7.76 -10.28
N THR A 184 2.40 -8.44 -10.42
CA THR A 184 1.58 -8.83 -9.27
C THR A 184 2.31 -9.89 -8.45
N LYS A 185 2.24 -9.79 -7.12
CA LYS A 185 2.71 -10.88 -6.27
C LYS A 185 1.90 -12.14 -6.56
N LYS A 186 2.57 -13.27 -6.56
CA LYS A 186 1.97 -14.59 -6.84
C LYS A 186 1.91 -15.41 -5.56
N THR A 187 0.94 -16.29 -5.47
CA THR A 187 0.94 -17.31 -4.42
C THR A 187 1.98 -18.37 -4.76
N LEU A 188 2.81 -18.74 -3.80
CA LEU A 188 3.77 -19.85 -3.93
C LEU A 188 3.26 -21.06 -3.15
N ILE A 189 3.06 -22.17 -3.84
CA ILE A 189 2.72 -23.46 -3.22
C ILE A 189 4.01 -24.27 -3.06
N LEU A 190 4.48 -24.39 -1.83
CA LEU A 190 5.61 -25.28 -1.48
C LEU A 190 5.14 -26.69 -1.26
N GLY A 191 5.96 -27.68 -1.65
CA GLY A 191 5.58 -29.08 -1.58
C GLY A 191 4.49 -29.48 -2.59
N ALA A 192 4.56 -28.90 -3.80
CA ALA A 192 3.58 -29.04 -4.87
C ALA A 192 3.25 -30.49 -5.25
N ASN A 193 4.18 -31.43 -5.04
CA ASN A 193 4.00 -32.85 -5.37
C ASN A 193 3.27 -33.64 -4.28
N GLY A 194 3.06 -33.06 -3.09
CA GLY A 194 2.31 -33.67 -1.99
C GLY A 194 0.78 -33.63 -2.21
N GLN A 195 0.03 -34.32 -1.38
CA GLN A 195 -1.44 -34.36 -1.49
C GLN A 195 -2.06 -32.96 -1.34
N VAL A 196 -1.64 -32.18 -0.33
CA VAL A 196 -2.11 -30.82 -0.10
C VAL A 196 -1.69 -29.90 -1.23
N GLY A 197 -0.41 -29.97 -1.66
CA GLY A 197 0.10 -29.15 -2.76
C GLY A 197 -0.68 -29.36 -4.05
N ARG A 198 -1.02 -30.61 -4.41
CA ARG A 198 -1.86 -30.91 -5.58
C ARG A 198 -3.29 -30.38 -5.44
N ALA A 199 -3.88 -30.49 -4.27
CA ALA A 199 -5.22 -29.95 -4.02
C ALA A 199 -5.22 -28.41 -4.13
N LEU A 200 -4.20 -27.73 -3.59
CA LEU A 200 -4.06 -26.28 -3.70
C LEU A 200 -3.87 -25.83 -5.16
N GLN A 201 -3.05 -26.53 -5.96
CA GLN A 201 -2.90 -26.20 -7.39
C GLN A 201 -4.21 -26.30 -8.17
N HIS A 202 -5.11 -27.21 -7.74
CA HIS A 202 -6.42 -27.33 -8.38
C HIS A 202 -7.34 -26.15 -8.09
N VAL A 203 -7.30 -25.59 -6.89
CA VAL A 203 -8.14 -24.46 -6.49
C VAL A 203 -7.47 -23.10 -6.69
N MET A 204 -6.16 -23.07 -6.93
CA MET A 204 -5.34 -21.89 -7.17
C MET A 204 -4.47 -22.09 -8.43
N PRO A 205 -5.08 -22.16 -9.63
CA PRO A 205 -4.35 -22.50 -10.86
C PRO A 205 -3.28 -21.48 -11.25
N GLU A 206 -3.41 -20.23 -10.80
CA GLU A 206 -2.45 -19.15 -11.05
C GLU A 206 -1.25 -19.16 -10.09
N ALA A 207 -1.26 -20.02 -9.05
CA ALA A 207 -0.17 -20.09 -8.09
C ALA A 207 1.07 -20.73 -8.70
N VAL A 208 2.24 -20.25 -8.30
CA VAL A 208 3.52 -20.88 -8.64
C VAL A 208 3.69 -22.11 -7.77
N ALA A 209 3.81 -23.27 -8.38
CA ALA A 209 3.95 -24.54 -7.68
C ALA A 209 5.41 -24.99 -7.68
N ALA A 210 6.01 -25.19 -6.50
CA ALA A 210 7.38 -25.67 -6.35
C ALA A 210 7.42 -26.97 -5.54
N GLY A 211 7.94 -28.03 -6.16
CA GLY A 211 8.26 -29.27 -5.49
C GLY A 211 9.67 -29.25 -4.87
N ARG A 212 10.06 -30.34 -4.21
CA ARG A 212 11.36 -30.44 -3.53
C ARG A 212 12.57 -30.21 -4.45
N LEU A 213 12.46 -30.57 -5.75
CA LEU A 213 13.54 -30.38 -6.72
C LEU A 213 13.78 -28.90 -7.08
N GLN A 214 12.75 -28.07 -6.96
CA GLN A 214 12.84 -26.63 -7.20
C GLN A 214 13.22 -25.86 -5.92
N ILE A 215 12.59 -26.22 -4.80
CA ILE A 215 12.85 -25.60 -3.48
C ILE A 215 12.87 -26.70 -2.42
N ASP A 216 14.04 -27.05 -1.94
CA ASP A 216 14.19 -27.98 -0.81
C ASP A 216 14.10 -27.21 0.50
N LEU A 217 13.01 -27.38 1.24
CA LEU A 217 12.78 -26.73 2.52
C LEU A 217 13.77 -27.14 3.62
N THR A 218 14.52 -28.22 3.39
CA THR A 218 15.57 -28.69 4.32
C THR A 218 16.95 -28.07 4.01
N ASP A 219 17.08 -27.38 2.87
CA ASP A 219 18.29 -26.68 2.47
C ASP A 219 18.15 -25.16 2.72
N PRO A 220 18.84 -24.59 3.73
CA PRO A 220 18.78 -23.14 3.99
C PRO A 220 19.31 -22.30 2.82
N THR A 221 20.16 -22.83 1.95
CA THR A 221 20.69 -22.11 0.78
C THR A 221 19.59 -21.97 -0.26
N ALA A 222 18.89 -23.08 -0.59
CA ALA A 222 17.77 -23.06 -1.52
C ALA A 222 16.68 -22.07 -1.10
N LEU A 223 16.44 -21.92 0.22
CA LEU A 223 15.47 -20.96 0.73
C LEU A 223 15.94 -19.50 0.60
N ARG A 224 17.23 -19.22 0.71
CA ARG A 224 17.79 -17.87 0.53
C ARG A 224 17.71 -17.38 -0.92
N ASP A 225 17.80 -18.29 -1.88
CA ASP A 225 17.80 -17.98 -3.30
C ASP A 225 16.40 -17.70 -3.85
N VAL A 226 15.35 -17.98 -3.07
CA VAL A 226 13.98 -17.65 -3.44
C VAL A 226 13.75 -16.13 -3.30
N ASN A 227 13.32 -15.50 -4.38
CA ASN A 227 12.90 -14.09 -4.31
C ASN A 227 11.49 -13.98 -3.69
N TRP A 228 11.43 -14.03 -2.36
CA TRP A 228 10.18 -13.98 -1.58
C TRP A 228 9.33 -12.75 -1.85
N ARG A 229 9.92 -11.65 -2.32
CA ARG A 229 9.18 -10.42 -2.67
C ARG A 229 8.21 -10.60 -3.84
N HIS A 230 8.37 -11.65 -4.64
CA HIS A 230 7.44 -12.00 -5.73
C HIS A 230 6.20 -12.75 -5.25
N PHE A 231 6.13 -13.13 -3.98
CA PHE A 231 5.05 -13.93 -3.45
C PHE A 231 4.32 -13.22 -2.31
N ASP A 232 3.03 -13.50 -2.19
CA ASP A 232 2.26 -13.16 -1.01
C ASP A 232 2.64 -14.09 0.14
N THR A 233 2.85 -13.54 1.31
CA THR A 233 3.24 -14.27 2.54
C THR A 233 2.11 -14.24 3.54
#